data_483ed2b41a17fde6194c4a8f20bd433f
#
_entry.id   483ed2b41a17fde6194c4a8f20bd433f
#
_cell.length_a   1.000
_cell.length_b   1.000
_cell.length_c   1.000
_cell.angle_alpha   90.00
_cell.angle_beta   90.00
_cell.angle_gamma   90.00
#
_symmetry.space_group_name_H-M   'P 1'
#
loop_
_entity.id
_entity.type
_entity.pdbx_description
1 polymer ?
#
loop_
_entity_poly.entity_id
_entity_poly.type
_entity_poly.pdbx_seq_one_letter_code
_entity_poly.pdbx_strand_id
1 'polypeptide(L)'
;MNKRNSFILLLGSVLCFSHTVVHAADGTINFIGQIVATTCDVNGGSNASINVDLGTVAATSFTAAGDTSSPTAFTISLTNCPATFTAAAVKFDGTADAVDNQLLEVTGGATGVGIEIADNQGTPIPLYTASRFYPIDATSEGVDMNFIARYRSTEATVGEGAANGTSQFTINYQ
;
A
#
# COMPACT_ATOMS: atom_id res chain seq x y z
N MET A 1 -5.83 -55.90 85.01
CA MET A 1 -6.93 -54.95 84.82
C MET A 1 -6.34 -53.57 84.57
N ASN A 2 -6.01 -53.17 83.37
CA ASN A 2 -5.80 -51.77 83.02
C ASN A 2 -5.94 -51.58 81.48
N LYS A 3 -7.02 -50.97 81.08
CA LYS A 3 -7.28 -50.61 79.71
C LYS A 3 -6.48 -49.34 79.38
N ARG A 4 -5.61 -49.39 78.37
CA ARG A 4 -4.94 -48.25 77.82
C ARG A 4 -5.60 -47.89 76.46
N ASN A 5 -6.33 -46.83 76.45
CA ASN A 5 -6.87 -46.25 75.22
C ASN A 5 -5.75 -45.60 74.42
N SER A 6 -5.59 -46.09 73.18
CA SER A 6 -4.66 -45.47 72.21
C SER A 6 -5.46 -44.59 71.26
N PHE A 7 -5.25 -43.31 71.36
CA PHE A 7 -5.89 -42.25 70.47
C PHE A 7 -4.99 -42.13 69.27
N ILE A 8 -5.45 -42.53 68.08
CA ILE A 8 -4.76 -42.36 66.84
C ILE A 8 -5.24 -41.00 66.22
N LEU A 9 -4.34 -39.99 66.17
CA LEU A 9 -4.55 -38.74 65.47
C LEU A 9 -4.24 -39.00 63.99
N LEU A 10 -5.28 -38.94 63.13
CA LEU A 10 -5.12 -38.88 61.66
C LEU A 10 -4.84 -37.42 61.25
N LEU A 11 -3.57 -37.16 60.89
CA LEU A 11 -3.17 -35.92 60.21
C LEU A 11 -3.57 -36.02 58.74
N GLY A 12 -4.67 -35.32 58.35
CA GLY A 12 -5.08 -35.16 56.96
C GLY A 12 -4.17 -34.17 56.26
N SER A 13 -3.30 -34.63 55.35
CA SER A 13 -2.49 -33.79 54.47
C SER A 13 -3.34 -33.30 53.29
N VAL A 14 -3.70 -32.02 53.27
CA VAL A 14 -4.36 -31.38 52.14
C VAL A 14 -3.28 -31.02 51.09
N LEU A 15 -3.18 -31.82 50.02
CA LEU A 15 -2.38 -31.46 48.85
C LEU A 15 -3.12 -30.39 48.04
N CYS A 16 -2.68 -29.11 48.13
CA CYS A 16 -3.07 -28.08 47.22
C CYS A 16 -2.39 -28.31 45.86
N PHE A 17 -3.14 -28.82 44.86
CA PHE A 17 -2.71 -28.86 43.47
C PHE A 17 -2.84 -27.42 42.89
N SER A 18 -1.74 -26.68 42.83
CA SER A 18 -1.65 -25.45 42.08
C SER A 18 -1.63 -25.77 40.57
N HIS A 19 -2.74 -25.53 39.90
CA HIS A 19 -2.83 -25.61 38.44
C HIS A 19 -2.12 -24.40 37.83
N THR A 20 -0.92 -24.58 37.29
CA THR A 20 -0.26 -23.59 36.46
C THR A 20 -0.93 -23.60 35.09
N VAL A 21 -1.62 -22.52 34.72
CA VAL A 21 -2.13 -22.34 33.37
C VAL A 21 -0.91 -22.06 32.49
N VAL A 22 -0.51 -23.04 31.70
CA VAL A 22 0.53 -22.85 30.68
C VAL A 22 -0.13 -22.18 29.48
N HIS A 23 0.16 -20.89 29.26
CA HIS A 23 -0.18 -20.21 28.01
C HIS A 23 0.82 -20.66 26.94
N ALA A 24 0.37 -21.45 26.00
CA ALA A 24 1.10 -21.73 24.78
C ALA A 24 0.88 -20.56 23.82
N ALA A 25 1.94 -20.01 23.23
CA ALA A 25 1.82 -19.05 22.13
C ALA A 25 1.37 -19.81 20.87
N ASP A 26 0.33 -19.30 20.18
CA ASP A 26 -0.24 -19.95 19.00
C ASP A 26 0.69 -19.89 17.78
N GLY A 27 1.67 -18.96 17.76
CA GLY A 27 2.62 -18.85 16.66
C GLY A 27 3.68 -17.76 16.88
N THR A 28 4.59 -17.67 15.93
CA THR A 28 5.67 -16.68 15.89
C THR A 28 5.64 -15.95 14.56
N ILE A 29 5.75 -14.61 14.58
CA ILE A 29 5.91 -13.77 13.40
C ILE A 29 7.34 -13.24 13.42
N ASN A 30 8.10 -13.52 12.37
CA ASN A 30 9.45 -12.97 12.20
C ASN A 30 9.40 -11.78 11.25
N PHE A 31 9.86 -10.63 11.71
CA PHE A 31 10.03 -9.43 10.91
C PHE A 31 11.49 -9.36 10.46
N ILE A 32 11.70 -9.37 9.15
CA ILE A 32 13.04 -9.29 8.53
C ILE A 32 13.04 -8.05 7.66
N GLY A 33 14.05 -7.19 7.83
CA GLY A 33 14.20 -5.96 7.08
C GLY A 33 15.62 -5.44 7.14
N GLN A 34 15.96 -4.53 6.24
CA GLN A 34 17.24 -3.86 6.19
C GLN A 34 17.02 -2.35 6.05
N ILE A 35 17.84 -1.57 6.72
CA ILE A 35 17.92 -0.11 6.57
C ILE A 35 19.21 0.19 5.81
N VAL A 36 19.10 0.97 4.72
CA VAL A 36 20.23 1.33 3.86
C VAL A 36 20.52 2.82 3.94
N ALA A 37 21.76 3.21 3.73
CA ALA A 37 22.19 4.61 3.81
C ALA A 37 21.91 5.41 2.54
N THR A 38 21.81 4.75 1.38
CA THR A 38 21.63 5.37 0.06
C THR A 38 20.57 4.65 -0.73
N THR A 39 19.84 5.42 -1.56
CA THR A 39 18.81 4.91 -2.49
C THR A 39 19.15 5.36 -3.91
N CYS A 40 18.37 4.93 -4.90
CA CYS A 40 18.47 5.47 -6.27
C CYS A 40 18.10 6.96 -6.30
N ASP A 41 18.60 7.67 -7.29
CA ASP A 41 18.10 8.99 -7.66
C ASP A 41 16.77 8.85 -8.41
N VAL A 42 15.77 9.61 -8.00
CA VAL A 42 14.44 9.59 -8.62
C VAL A 42 14.32 10.76 -9.59
N ASN A 43 14.01 10.50 -10.87
CA ASN A 43 13.89 11.51 -11.93
C ASN A 43 15.03 12.55 -11.95
N GLY A 44 16.25 12.07 -11.69
CA GLY A 44 17.47 12.91 -11.73
C GLY A 44 17.73 13.76 -10.49
N GLY A 45 17.03 13.53 -9.36
CA GLY A 45 17.34 14.24 -8.12
C GLY A 45 16.31 14.09 -7.00
N SER A 46 16.64 14.61 -5.82
CA SER A 46 15.73 14.72 -4.69
C SER A 46 14.64 15.76 -4.95
N ASN A 47 13.39 15.45 -4.66
CA ASN A 47 12.16 16.24 -4.92
C ASN A 47 11.63 16.16 -6.36
N ALA A 48 11.64 14.96 -6.94
CA ALA A 48 11.03 14.71 -8.24
C ALA A 48 9.56 15.14 -8.25
N SER A 49 9.23 16.11 -9.09
CA SER A 49 7.85 16.48 -9.38
C SER A 49 7.53 16.07 -10.81
N ILE A 50 6.44 15.30 -10.97
CA ILE A 50 5.96 14.84 -12.27
C ILE A 50 4.61 15.49 -12.51
N ASN A 51 4.50 16.24 -13.63
CA ASN A 51 3.23 16.79 -14.07
C ASN A 51 2.63 15.87 -15.12
N VAL A 52 1.42 15.38 -14.86
CA VAL A 52 0.65 14.53 -15.77
C VAL A 52 -0.57 15.33 -16.22
N ASP A 53 -0.58 15.73 -17.47
CA ASP A 53 -1.71 16.47 -18.06
C ASP A 53 -2.76 15.48 -18.56
N LEU A 54 -3.88 15.37 -17.86
CA LEU A 54 -5.00 14.50 -18.23
C LEU A 54 -5.92 15.13 -19.28
N GLY A 55 -5.65 16.40 -19.68
CA GLY A 55 -6.40 17.12 -20.69
C GLY A 55 -7.83 17.47 -20.27
N THR A 56 -8.64 17.82 -21.25
CA THR A 56 -10.06 18.14 -21.06
C THR A 56 -10.92 16.98 -21.55
N VAL A 57 -11.77 16.46 -20.69
CA VAL A 57 -12.67 15.33 -20.96
C VAL A 57 -14.12 15.80 -20.81
N ALA A 58 -14.97 15.49 -21.78
CA ALA A 58 -16.38 15.83 -21.70
C ALA A 58 -17.07 14.95 -20.64
N ALA A 59 -17.88 15.54 -19.77
CA ALA A 59 -18.66 14.79 -18.77
C ALA A 59 -19.57 13.74 -19.41
N THR A 60 -20.06 14.01 -20.63
CA THR A 60 -20.90 13.07 -21.42
C THR A 60 -20.15 11.84 -21.93
N SER A 61 -18.82 11.80 -21.81
CA SER A 61 -18.03 10.59 -22.12
C SER A 61 -18.18 9.51 -21.05
N PHE A 62 -18.68 9.87 -19.87
CA PHE A 62 -18.98 8.95 -18.78
C PHE A 62 -20.47 8.68 -18.75
N THR A 63 -20.89 7.48 -19.08
CA THR A 63 -22.30 7.06 -19.19
C THR A 63 -22.74 6.17 -18.02
N ALA A 64 -21.78 5.59 -17.33
CA ALA A 64 -22.00 4.74 -16.16
C ALA A 64 -20.83 4.86 -15.17
N ALA A 65 -21.08 4.49 -13.92
CA ALA A 65 -20.01 4.34 -12.95
C ALA A 65 -19.00 3.27 -13.42
N GLY A 66 -17.70 3.60 -13.32
CA GLY A 66 -16.61 2.74 -13.79
C GLY A 66 -16.10 3.09 -15.20
N ASP A 67 -16.79 3.96 -15.97
CA ASP A 67 -16.28 4.42 -17.25
C ASP A 67 -14.97 5.19 -17.08
N THR A 68 -14.07 5.07 -18.05
CA THR A 68 -12.73 5.72 -17.99
C THR A 68 -12.48 6.61 -19.19
N SER A 69 -11.75 7.69 -18.96
CA SER A 69 -11.19 8.53 -20.04
C SER A 69 -10.03 7.82 -20.75
N SER A 70 -9.54 8.44 -21.82
CA SER A 70 -8.27 8.05 -22.44
C SER A 70 -7.14 8.15 -21.42
N PRO A 71 -6.23 7.16 -21.38
CA PRO A 71 -5.12 7.20 -20.46
C PRO A 71 -4.01 8.14 -20.93
N THR A 72 -3.35 8.80 -19.97
CA THR A 72 -2.11 9.57 -20.17
C THR A 72 -0.95 8.82 -19.53
N ALA A 73 0.09 8.56 -20.30
CA ALA A 73 1.29 7.87 -19.82
C ALA A 73 2.21 8.82 -19.05
N PHE A 74 2.84 8.30 -18.01
CA PHE A 74 3.94 8.96 -17.30
C PHE A 74 4.97 7.94 -16.82
N THR A 75 6.19 8.40 -16.55
CA THR A 75 7.31 7.54 -16.17
C THR A 75 7.94 8.05 -14.87
N ILE A 76 8.27 7.13 -14.00
CA ILE A 76 9.14 7.36 -12.86
C ILE A 76 10.46 6.66 -13.17
N SER A 77 11.53 7.44 -13.33
CA SER A 77 12.86 6.94 -13.65
C SER A 77 13.72 6.86 -12.40
N LEU A 78 14.36 5.73 -12.18
CA LEU A 78 15.39 5.55 -11.17
C LEU A 78 16.74 5.44 -11.85
N THR A 79 17.73 6.13 -11.31
CA THR A 79 19.13 6.13 -11.78
C THR A 79 20.10 6.04 -10.62
N ASN A 80 21.37 5.72 -10.91
CA ASN A 80 22.43 5.61 -9.89
C ASN A 80 22.03 4.68 -8.74
N CYS A 81 21.37 3.58 -9.07
CA CYS A 81 20.93 2.62 -8.08
C CYS A 81 22.11 1.83 -7.51
N PRO A 82 22.22 1.72 -6.17
CA PRO A 82 23.18 0.80 -5.56
C PRO A 82 22.98 -0.63 -6.06
N ALA A 83 24.09 -1.34 -6.33
CA ALA A 83 24.08 -2.71 -6.84
C ALA A 83 23.40 -3.74 -5.90
N THR A 84 23.08 -3.33 -4.68
CA THR A 84 22.33 -4.15 -3.70
C THR A 84 20.84 -4.22 -4.02
N PHE A 85 20.32 -3.31 -4.84
CA PHE A 85 18.92 -3.32 -5.24
C PHE A 85 18.76 -4.03 -6.58
N THR A 86 17.87 -5.01 -6.62
CA THR A 86 17.60 -5.81 -7.82
C THR A 86 16.27 -5.44 -8.47
N ALA A 87 15.37 -4.81 -7.72
CA ALA A 87 14.08 -4.38 -8.23
C ALA A 87 13.49 -3.23 -7.39
N ALA A 88 12.56 -2.50 -7.96
CA ALA A 88 11.83 -1.43 -7.29
C ALA A 88 10.33 -1.53 -7.59
N ALA A 89 9.51 -1.12 -6.64
CA ALA A 89 8.07 -0.95 -6.79
C ALA A 89 7.65 0.44 -6.29
N VAL A 90 6.56 0.98 -6.83
CA VAL A 90 6.03 2.28 -6.44
C VAL A 90 4.73 2.09 -5.68
N LYS A 91 4.59 2.80 -4.57
CA LYS A 91 3.33 2.95 -3.85
C LYS A 91 2.88 4.41 -3.98
N PHE A 92 1.65 4.61 -4.41
CA PHE A 92 1.04 5.93 -4.53
C PHE A 92 0.18 6.22 -3.29
N ASP A 93 0.38 7.39 -2.70
CA ASP A 93 -0.35 7.88 -1.53
C ASP A 93 -1.05 9.21 -1.89
N GLY A 94 -2.16 9.52 -1.23
CA GLY A 94 -2.92 10.75 -1.47
C GLY A 94 -4.26 10.74 -0.77
N THR A 95 -5.09 11.76 -0.98
CA THR A 95 -6.47 11.71 -0.51
C THR A 95 -7.28 10.79 -1.40
N ALA A 96 -7.91 9.78 -0.82
CA ALA A 96 -8.75 8.85 -1.56
C ALA A 96 -10.10 9.49 -1.90
N ASP A 97 -10.65 9.15 -3.06
CA ASP A 97 -12.02 9.51 -3.42
C ASP A 97 -13.02 8.94 -2.41
N ALA A 98 -14.06 9.71 -2.09
CA ALA A 98 -15.01 9.37 -1.02
C ALA A 98 -15.93 8.18 -1.40
N VAL A 99 -16.13 7.92 -2.69
CA VAL A 99 -17.00 6.85 -3.21
C VAL A 99 -16.17 5.59 -3.52
N ASP A 100 -15.02 5.77 -4.19
CA ASP A 100 -14.10 4.68 -4.50
C ASP A 100 -12.70 4.98 -3.93
N ASN A 101 -12.39 4.40 -2.79
CA ASN A 101 -11.13 4.63 -2.06
C ASN A 101 -9.87 4.09 -2.77
N GLN A 102 -10.02 3.42 -3.91
CA GLN A 102 -8.89 2.99 -4.74
C GLN A 102 -8.41 4.12 -5.65
N LEU A 103 -9.24 5.13 -5.86
CA LEU A 103 -8.96 6.29 -6.71
C LEU A 103 -8.42 7.47 -5.90
N LEU A 104 -7.66 8.31 -6.56
CA LEU A 104 -7.24 9.60 -6.02
C LEU A 104 -8.39 10.61 -6.17
N GLU A 105 -8.67 11.33 -5.08
CA GLU A 105 -9.65 12.41 -5.06
C GLU A 105 -9.32 13.51 -6.08
N VAL A 106 -10.34 14.04 -6.74
CA VAL A 106 -10.22 15.24 -7.57
C VAL A 106 -10.66 16.49 -6.80
N THR A 107 -10.00 17.59 -7.07
CA THR A 107 -10.30 18.91 -6.51
C THR A 107 -10.56 19.90 -7.63
N GLY A 108 -11.36 20.96 -7.35
CA GLY A 108 -11.63 22.05 -8.31
C GLY A 108 -13.04 22.07 -8.88
N GLY A 109 -13.94 21.22 -8.38
CA GLY A 109 -15.37 21.33 -8.63
C GLY A 109 -16.01 20.23 -9.47
N ALA A 110 -15.26 19.40 -10.19
CA ALA A 110 -15.78 18.19 -10.81
C ALA A 110 -16.27 17.21 -9.73
N THR A 111 -17.37 16.49 -10.03
CA THR A 111 -17.96 15.52 -9.10
C THR A 111 -18.23 14.20 -9.80
N GLY A 112 -18.34 13.11 -9.02
CA GLY A 112 -18.61 11.75 -9.54
C GLY A 112 -17.46 11.16 -10.35
N VAL A 113 -16.23 11.62 -10.13
CA VAL A 113 -15.03 11.17 -10.85
C VAL A 113 -13.81 11.20 -9.92
N GLY A 114 -12.92 10.22 -10.06
CA GLY A 114 -11.61 10.16 -9.42
C GLY A 114 -10.50 9.93 -10.45
N ILE A 115 -9.25 9.98 -10.02
CA ILE A 115 -8.10 9.65 -10.86
C ILE A 115 -7.66 8.21 -10.55
N GLU A 116 -7.68 7.37 -11.57
CA GLU A 116 -7.14 6.02 -11.53
C GLU A 116 -5.68 6.03 -12.00
N ILE A 117 -4.80 5.43 -11.21
CA ILE A 117 -3.42 5.15 -11.59
C ILE A 117 -3.33 3.66 -11.92
N ALA A 118 -2.66 3.32 -13.01
CA ALA A 118 -2.49 1.94 -13.45
C ALA A 118 -1.08 1.71 -14.00
N ASP A 119 -0.69 0.46 -14.13
CA ASP A 119 0.53 0.11 -14.85
C ASP A 119 0.37 0.34 -16.37
N ASN A 120 1.46 0.19 -17.12
CA ASN A 120 1.45 0.38 -18.57
C ASN A 120 0.62 -0.69 -19.35
N GLN A 121 0.11 -1.70 -18.67
CA GLN A 121 -0.82 -2.70 -19.21
C GLN A 121 -2.28 -2.38 -18.90
N GLY A 122 -2.52 -1.32 -18.12
CA GLY A 122 -3.84 -0.89 -17.70
C GLY A 122 -4.36 -1.58 -16.44
N THR A 123 -3.50 -2.31 -15.71
CA THR A 123 -3.87 -2.91 -14.43
C THR A 123 -3.91 -1.84 -13.36
N PRO A 124 -5.06 -1.59 -12.71
CA PRO A 124 -5.16 -0.57 -11.67
C PRO A 124 -4.22 -0.82 -10.50
N ILE A 125 -3.63 0.25 -10.00
CA ILE A 125 -2.82 0.27 -8.78
C ILE A 125 -3.58 1.11 -7.75
N PRO A 126 -4.32 0.47 -6.83
CA PRO A 126 -5.07 1.18 -5.79
C PRO A 126 -4.14 2.03 -4.93
N LEU A 127 -4.64 3.17 -4.44
CA LEU A 127 -3.90 3.98 -3.47
C LEU A 127 -3.43 3.13 -2.29
N TYR A 128 -2.29 3.48 -1.73
CA TYR A 128 -1.63 2.81 -0.60
C TYR A 128 -1.17 1.38 -0.87
N THR A 129 -1.33 0.89 -2.11
CA THR A 129 -0.87 -0.43 -2.55
C THR A 129 0.37 -0.29 -3.43
N ALA A 130 1.36 -1.14 -3.21
CA ALA A 130 2.55 -1.16 -4.07
C ALA A 130 2.22 -1.75 -5.45
N SER A 131 2.83 -1.17 -6.49
CA SER A 131 2.84 -1.76 -7.83
C SER A 131 3.55 -3.12 -7.84
N ARG A 132 3.55 -3.80 -8.98
CA ARG A 132 4.50 -4.88 -9.22
C ARG A 132 5.94 -4.38 -9.10
N PHE A 133 6.87 -5.28 -8.87
CA PHE A 133 8.29 -4.96 -8.92
C PHE A 133 8.77 -4.85 -10.37
N TYR A 134 9.57 -3.82 -10.63
CA TYR A 134 10.28 -3.57 -11.88
C TYR A 134 11.76 -3.90 -11.67
N PRO A 135 12.37 -4.77 -12.49
CA PRO A 135 13.78 -5.13 -12.33
C PRO A 135 14.66 -3.92 -12.61
N ILE A 136 15.66 -3.69 -11.76
CA ILE A 136 16.69 -2.69 -11.96
C ILE A 136 17.76 -3.32 -12.84
N ASP A 137 18.11 -2.64 -13.94
CA ASP A 137 19.18 -3.09 -14.81
C ASP A 137 20.55 -2.81 -14.18
N ALA A 138 21.29 -3.86 -13.87
CA ALA A 138 22.60 -3.75 -13.25
C ALA A 138 23.66 -3.07 -14.15
N THR A 139 23.43 -2.97 -15.47
CA THR A 139 24.36 -2.34 -16.40
C THR A 139 24.12 -0.82 -16.47
N SER A 140 22.85 -0.39 -16.49
CA SER A 140 22.47 1.02 -16.49
C SER A 140 22.29 1.60 -15.09
N GLU A 141 22.37 0.75 -14.06
CA GLU A 141 22.13 1.10 -12.66
C GLU A 141 20.81 1.85 -12.47
N GLY A 142 19.74 1.42 -13.21
CA GLY A 142 18.47 2.13 -13.17
C GLY A 142 17.30 1.35 -13.75
N VAL A 143 16.11 1.97 -13.72
CA VAL A 143 14.88 1.45 -14.31
C VAL A 143 13.90 2.58 -14.61
N ASP A 144 13.20 2.47 -15.75
CA ASP A 144 12.06 3.29 -16.11
C ASP A 144 10.77 2.53 -15.80
N MET A 145 10.04 3.04 -14.82
CA MET A 145 8.75 2.49 -14.42
C MET A 145 7.64 3.29 -15.11
N ASN A 146 6.95 2.64 -16.05
CA ASN A 146 5.92 3.27 -16.87
C ASN A 146 4.53 3.00 -16.30
N PHE A 147 3.76 4.06 -16.14
CA PHE A 147 2.40 4.08 -15.61
C PHE A 147 1.48 4.86 -16.54
N ILE A 148 0.20 4.73 -16.29
CA ILE A 148 -0.84 5.57 -16.89
C ILE A 148 -1.72 6.16 -15.79
N ALA A 149 -2.26 7.35 -16.05
CA ALA A 149 -3.31 7.95 -15.24
C ALA A 149 -4.50 8.31 -16.14
N ARG A 150 -5.71 8.20 -15.59
CA ARG A 150 -6.95 8.53 -16.28
C ARG A 150 -8.05 8.89 -15.31
N TYR A 151 -9.04 9.61 -15.77
CA TYR A 151 -10.26 9.77 -14.99
C TYR A 151 -11.10 8.51 -15.04
N ARG A 152 -11.72 8.17 -13.90
CA ARG A 152 -12.70 7.10 -13.80
C ARG A 152 -13.92 7.61 -13.06
N SER A 153 -15.10 7.44 -13.66
CA SER A 153 -16.35 7.81 -13.00
C SER A 153 -16.64 6.93 -11.80
N THR A 154 -17.03 7.54 -10.70
CA THR A 154 -17.46 6.88 -9.48
C THR A 154 -18.97 6.82 -9.37
N GLU A 155 -19.67 7.63 -10.16
CA GLU A 155 -21.12 7.72 -10.23
C GLU A 155 -21.62 7.66 -11.68
N ALA A 156 -22.92 7.45 -11.86
CA ALA A 156 -23.54 7.42 -13.18
C ALA A 156 -23.58 8.80 -13.87
N THR A 157 -23.40 9.87 -13.09
CA THR A 157 -23.38 11.26 -13.61
C THR A 157 -22.13 11.94 -13.11
N VAL A 158 -21.35 12.48 -14.04
CA VAL A 158 -20.16 13.28 -13.75
C VAL A 158 -20.50 14.74 -13.87
N GLY A 159 -20.22 15.52 -12.81
CA GLY A 159 -20.39 16.98 -12.81
C GLY A 159 -19.18 17.69 -13.39
N GLU A 160 -19.41 18.75 -14.16
CA GLU A 160 -18.35 19.58 -14.73
C GLU A 160 -17.57 20.37 -13.69
N GLY A 161 -16.30 20.64 -13.95
CA GLY A 161 -15.41 21.43 -13.10
C GLY A 161 -13.95 21.10 -13.35
N ALA A 162 -13.06 21.79 -12.67
CA ALA A 162 -11.66 21.37 -12.64
C ALA A 162 -11.55 20.04 -11.88
N ALA A 163 -10.69 19.16 -12.37
CA ALA A 163 -10.48 17.81 -11.83
C ALA A 163 -8.99 17.57 -11.60
N ASN A 164 -8.41 18.36 -10.69
CA ASN A 164 -7.00 18.24 -10.33
C ASN A 164 -6.81 17.22 -9.21
N GLY A 165 -5.66 16.56 -9.17
CA GLY A 165 -5.29 15.67 -8.07
C GLY A 165 -3.81 15.77 -7.77
N THR A 166 -3.43 15.43 -6.54
CA THR A 166 -2.02 15.37 -6.12
C THR A 166 -1.79 14.07 -5.39
N SER A 167 -0.88 13.26 -5.92
CA SER A 167 -0.41 12.05 -5.29
C SER A 167 1.05 12.21 -4.88
N GLN A 168 1.40 11.67 -3.74
CA GLN A 168 2.77 11.41 -3.34
C GLN A 168 3.11 9.97 -3.70
N PHE A 169 4.39 9.66 -3.87
CA PHE A 169 4.79 8.29 -4.10
C PHE A 169 6.01 7.91 -3.26
N THR A 170 6.11 6.63 -2.96
CA THR A 170 7.22 6.03 -2.22
C THR A 170 7.79 4.87 -3.04
N ILE A 171 9.11 4.77 -3.12
CA ILE A 171 9.79 3.66 -3.77
C ILE A 171 10.13 2.60 -2.74
N ASN A 172 9.75 1.36 -3.02
CA ASN A 172 10.10 0.17 -2.26
C ASN A 172 11.14 -0.62 -3.05
N TYR A 173 12.28 -0.90 -2.45
CA TYR A 173 13.38 -1.64 -3.08
C TYR A 173 13.43 -3.09 -2.62
N GLN A 174 13.93 -3.96 -3.49
CA GLN A 174 14.18 -5.37 -3.23
C GLN A 174 15.62 -5.72 -3.53
#